data_04e96be21ede10f1ed1f5328474ba51b
#
_entry.id   04e96be21ede10f1ed1f5328474ba51b
#
_cell.length_a   1.000
_cell.length_b   1.000
_cell.length_c   1.000
_cell.angle_alpha   90.00
_cell.angle_beta   90.00
_cell.angle_gamma   90.00
#
_symmetry.space_group_name_H-M   'P 1'
#
loop_
_entity.id
_entity.type
_entity.pdbx_description
1 polymer ?
#
loop_
_entity_poly.entity_id
_entity_poly.type
_entity_poly.pdbx_seq_one_letter_code
_entity_poly.pdbx_strand_id
1 'polypeptide(L)'
;SRYVLDFQPGTGTGYSPCAAFDILGYLIGLITGKDIKDAYRELVFEPLDMKSAAFCLTEQQKPFLAHTYTRKKEQLVDITGTKKDLEGILRIERGSDYVAGSGGLYCTVKDYEKLGHMLCNEGAGFLRPETVKLMHTEAQAKHLEPEPGYTWGLSVKIRQDKSKGQFPCTEGTYGWSGALGTHFFVSPKDKLDVVFATHRADLGGSGSYISRKIEELVFEIWGENDEI
;
A
#
# COMPACT_ATOMS: atom_id res chain seq x y z
N SER A 1 -11.67 2.11 -25.97
CA SER A 1 -12.17 2.50 -24.64
C SER A 1 -13.36 3.45 -24.82
N ARG A 2 -14.42 3.28 -24.04
CA ARG A 2 -15.58 4.19 -23.99
C ARG A 2 -15.44 5.27 -22.90
N TYR A 3 -14.34 5.25 -22.17
CA TYR A 3 -14.08 6.18 -21.07
C TYR A 3 -13.33 7.39 -21.60
N VAL A 4 -13.77 8.56 -21.20
CA VAL A 4 -13.09 9.83 -21.47
C VAL A 4 -12.03 10.06 -20.41
N LEU A 5 -10.96 10.75 -20.79
CA LEU A 5 -9.95 11.21 -19.85
C LEU A 5 -10.50 12.39 -19.06
N ASP A 6 -10.21 12.46 -17.77
CA ASP A 6 -10.62 13.58 -16.91
C ASP A 6 -9.90 14.88 -17.30
N PHE A 7 -8.69 14.76 -17.84
CA PHE A 7 -7.87 15.88 -18.32
C PHE A 7 -6.92 15.41 -19.43
N GLN A 8 -6.36 16.35 -20.17
CA GLN A 8 -5.34 16.08 -21.18
C GLN A 8 -4.09 15.49 -20.51
N PRO A 9 -3.50 14.38 -21.01
CA PRO A 9 -2.26 13.84 -20.48
C PRO A 9 -1.17 14.89 -20.29
N GLY A 10 -0.53 14.90 -19.12
CA GLY A 10 0.50 15.86 -18.76
C GLY A 10 0.00 17.21 -18.23
N THR A 11 -1.32 17.46 -18.16
CA THR A 11 -1.88 18.75 -17.71
C THR A 11 -2.50 18.71 -16.31
N GLY A 12 -2.64 17.53 -15.72
CA GLY A 12 -3.23 17.35 -14.40
C GLY A 12 -2.77 16.08 -13.72
N THR A 13 -3.15 15.92 -12.47
CA THR A 13 -3.00 14.68 -11.70
C THR A 13 -4.36 14.23 -11.18
N GLY A 14 -4.52 12.92 -11.04
CA GLY A 14 -5.71 12.33 -10.44
C GLY A 14 -5.36 11.02 -9.78
N TYR A 15 -6.04 10.71 -8.69
CA TYR A 15 -5.88 9.44 -8.00
C TYR A 15 -6.95 8.46 -8.50
N SER A 16 -6.49 7.39 -9.17
CA SER A 16 -7.36 6.28 -9.57
C SER A 16 -7.18 5.11 -8.61
N PRO A 17 -8.08 4.91 -7.66
CA PRO A 17 -7.89 3.89 -6.61
C PRO A 17 -7.97 2.46 -7.14
N CYS A 18 -8.61 2.22 -8.25
CA CYS A 18 -8.83 0.87 -8.77
C CYS A 18 -8.26 0.68 -10.19
N ALA A 19 -8.80 1.41 -11.18
CA ALA A 19 -8.56 1.13 -12.59
C ALA A 19 -7.09 1.18 -13.02
N ALA A 20 -6.29 2.08 -12.44
CA ALA A 20 -4.87 2.19 -12.79
C ALA A 20 -4.10 0.90 -12.42
N PHE A 21 -4.35 0.35 -11.25
CA PHE A 21 -3.70 -0.87 -10.78
C PHE A 21 -4.22 -2.13 -11.50
N ASP A 22 -5.50 -2.15 -11.89
CA ASP A 22 -6.05 -3.24 -12.72
C ASP A 22 -5.39 -3.25 -14.11
N ILE A 23 -5.15 -2.07 -14.69
CA ILE A 23 -4.40 -1.96 -15.96
C ILE A 23 -2.95 -2.44 -15.79
N LEU A 24 -2.27 -2.08 -14.70
CA LEU A 24 -0.92 -2.58 -14.42
C LEU A 24 -0.92 -4.10 -14.25
N GLY A 25 -1.89 -4.65 -13.54
CA GLY A 25 -2.06 -6.10 -13.40
C GLY A 25 -2.25 -6.79 -14.74
N TYR A 26 -3.07 -6.25 -15.62
CA TYR A 26 -3.25 -6.75 -16.98
C TYR A 26 -1.93 -6.70 -17.79
N LEU A 27 -1.17 -5.61 -17.69
CA LEU A 27 0.13 -5.47 -18.35
C LEU A 27 1.15 -6.49 -17.85
N ILE A 28 1.17 -6.79 -16.54
CA ILE A 28 2.01 -7.84 -15.98
C ILE A 28 1.69 -9.19 -16.64
N GLY A 29 0.40 -9.52 -16.76
CA GLY A 29 -0.05 -10.73 -17.45
C GLY A 29 0.42 -10.80 -18.91
N LEU A 30 0.31 -9.69 -19.64
CA LEU A 30 0.78 -9.62 -21.04
C LEU A 30 2.31 -9.79 -21.16
N ILE A 31 3.08 -9.15 -20.29
CA ILE A 31 4.55 -9.17 -20.32
C ILE A 31 5.08 -10.55 -19.90
N THR A 32 4.49 -11.16 -18.90
CA THR A 32 4.96 -12.45 -18.37
C THR A 32 4.38 -13.66 -19.11
N GLY A 33 3.29 -13.48 -19.84
CA GLY A 33 2.53 -14.58 -20.44
C GLY A 33 1.85 -15.49 -19.41
N LYS A 34 1.71 -15.03 -18.16
CA LYS A 34 1.17 -15.80 -17.02
C LYS A 34 -0.12 -15.20 -16.52
N ASP A 35 -0.93 -16.03 -15.83
CA ASP A 35 -1.98 -15.49 -14.96
C ASP A 35 -1.33 -14.58 -13.90
N ILE A 36 -1.99 -13.48 -13.57
CA ILE A 36 -1.44 -12.49 -12.64
C ILE A 36 -1.14 -13.07 -11.25
N LYS A 37 -1.95 -14.05 -10.77
CA LYS A 37 -1.72 -14.74 -9.49
C LYS A 37 -0.41 -15.51 -9.52
N ASP A 38 -0.16 -16.22 -10.62
CA ASP A 38 1.07 -16.98 -10.82
C ASP A 38 2.27 -16.06 -10.97
N ALA A 39 2.12 -14.95 -11.70
CA ALA A 39 3.19 -13.96 -11.85
C ALA A 39 3.59 -13.37 -10.48
N TYR A 40 2.63 -12.97 -9.64
CA TYR A 40 2.94 -12.46 -8.30
C TYR A 40 3.54 -13.51 -7.39
N ARG A 41 3.00 -14.75 -7.42
CA ARG A 41 3.55 -15.85 -6.64
C ARG A 41 5.02 -16.11 -6.97
N GLU A 42 5.33 -16.29 -8.24
CA GLU A 42 6.67 -16.68 -8.68
C GLU A 42 7.67 -15.51 -8.61
N LEU A 43 7.25 -14.29 -8.91
CA LEU A 43 8.13 -13.13 -9.01
C LEU A 43 8.28 -12.37 -7.69
N VAL A 44 7.35 -12.53 -6.74
CA VAL A 44 7.34 -11.76 -5.50
C VAL A 44 7.21 -12.66 -4.27
N PHE A 45 6.15 -13.46 -4.16
CA PHE A 45 5.83 -14.14 -2.90
C PHE A 45 6.83 -15.24 -2.55
N GLU A 46 7.15 -16.11 -3.51
CA GLU A 46 8.12 -17.19 -3.31
C GLU A 46 9.54 -16.65 -3.05
N PRO A 47 10.09 -15.72 -3.87
CA PRO A 47 11.41 -15.17 -3.60
C PRO A 47 11.56 -14.41 -2.29
N LEU A 48 10.49 -13.76 -1.82
CA LEU A 48 10.47 -13.07 -0.52
C LEU A 48 9.99 -13.96 0.64
N ASP A 49 9.76 -15.26 0.40
CA ASP A 49 9.24 -16.19 1.40
C ASP A 49 7.93 -15.72 2.08
N MET A 50 7.05 -15.07 1.31
CA MET A 50 5.74 -14.57 1.77
C MET A 50 4.68 -15.67 1.70
N LYS A 51 4.77 -16.66 2.56
CA LYS A 51 3.97 -17.91 2.52
C LYS A 51 2.47 -17.72 2.69
N SER A 52 2.05 -16.68 3.38
CA SER A 52 0.63 -16.38 3.59
C SER A 52 0.04 -15.50 2.48
N ALA A 53 0.87 -14.95 1.60
CA ALA A 53 0.40 -14.04 0.55
C ALA A 53 -0.36 -14.81 -0.54
N ALA A 54 -1.60 -14.42 -0.79
CA ALA A 54 -2.46 -15.05 -1.79
C ALA A 54 -3.56 -14.09 -2.25
N PHE A 55 -3.97 -14.22 -3.51
CA PHE A 55 -5.20 -13.58 -4.02
C PHE A 55 -6.43 -14.45 -3.80
N CYS A 56 -6.24 -15.76 -3.74
CA CYS A 56 -7.30 -16.73 -3.47
C CYS A 56 -6.95 -17.53 -2.22
N LEU A 57 -7.79 -17.45 -1.20
CA LEU A 57 -7.59 -18.16 0.05
C LEU A 57 -8.00 -19.62 -0.08
N THR A 58 -7.19 -20.52 0.45
CA THR A 58 -7.54 -21.91 0.66
C THR A 58 -8.58 -22.05 1.77
N GLU A 59 -9.30 -23.19 1.81
CA GLU A 59 -10.24 -23.48 2.90
C GLU A 59 -9.58 -23.45 4.28
N GLN A 60 -8.28 -23.76 4.36
CA GLN A 60 -7.50 -23.71 5.59
C GLN A 60 -7.15 -22.27 6.02
N GLN A 61 -7.04 -21.33 5.06
CA GLN A 61 -6.71 -19.92 5.33
C GLN A 61 -7.95 -19.09 5.67
N LYS A 62 -9.11 -19.40 5.11
CA LYS A 62 -10.36 -18.64 5.31
C LYS A 62 -10.73 -18.36 6.77
N PRO A 63 -10.56 -19.31 7.72
CA PRO A 63 -10.86 -19.04 9.13
C PRO A 63 -9.99 -17.96 9.79
N PHE A 64 -8.84 -17.64 9.20
CA PHE A 64 -7.93 -16.62 9.71
C PHE A 64 -8.14 -15.24 9.06
N LEU A 65 -9.08 -15.13 8.13
CA LEU A 65 -9.38 -13.86 7.49
C LEU A 65 -9.99 -12.88 8.49
N ALA A 66 -9.37 -11.70 8.61
CA ALA A 66 -9.86 -10.65 9.48
C ALA A 66 -11.27 -10.19 9.07
N HIS A 67 -12.12 -9.97 10.06
CA HIS A 67 -13.42 -9.36 9.87
C HIS A 67 -13.28 -7.85 9.59
N THR A 68 -14.21 -7.30 8.81
CA THR A 68 -14.28 -5.86 8.56
C THR A 68 -15.20 -5.20 9.57
N TYR A 69 -14.71 -4.17 10.21
CA TYR A 69 -15.46 -3.42 11.21
C TYR A 69 -15.70 -1.97 10.77
N THR A 70 -16.73 -1.37 11.34
CA THR A 70 -16.93 0.08 11.31
C THR A 70 -17.39 0.57 12.69
N ARG A 71 -17.11 1.83 13.00
CA ARG A 71 -17.61 2.44 14.22
C ARG A 71 -19.01 3.04 14.00
N LYS A 72 -19.94 2.69 14.86
CA LYS A 72 -21.26 3.34 14.96
C LYS A 72 -21.42 3.88 16.38
N LYS A 73 -21.40 5.21 16.51
CA LYS A 73 -21.32 5.88 17.82
C LYS A 73 -20.09 5.35 18.58
N GLU A 74 -20.28 4.75 19.75
CA GLU A 74 -19.20 4.22 20.60
C GLU A 74 -18.96 2.71 20.43
N GLN A 75 -19.63 2.04 19.47
CA GLN A 75 -19.53 0.59 19.27
C GLN A 75 -18.85 0.23 17.96
N LEU A 76 -18.00 -0.79 17.98
CA LEU A 76 -17.53 -1.46 16.79
C LEU A 76 -18.60 -2.44 16.30
N VAL A 77 -18.94 -2.34 15.03
CA VAL A 77 -19.93 -3.19 14.38
C VAL A 77 -19.24 -3.96 13.26
N ASP A 78 -19.41 -5.28 13.27
CA ASP A 78 -18.97 -6.14 12.18
C ASP A 78 -19.85 -5.91 10.95
N ILE A 79 -19.20 -5.59 9.84
CA ILE A 79 -19.84 -5.36 8.53
C ILE A 79 -19.33 -6.33 7.46
N THR A 80 -18.64 -7.38 7.88
CA THR A 80 -18.09 -8.41 7.00
C THR A 80 -19.16 -8.98 6.08
N GLY A 81 -18.87 -9.07 4.78
CA GLY A 81 -19.79 -9.59 3.77
C GLY A 81 -21.00 -8.71 3.46
N THR A 82 -21.11 -7.51 4.04
CA THR A 82 -22.14 -6.53 3.68
C THR A 82 -21.70 -5.66 2.49
N LYS A 83 -22.65 -4.93 1.89
CA LYS A 83 -22.34 -3.95 0.84
C LYS A 83 -21.44 -2.78 1.30
N LYS A 84 -21.19 -2.66 2.61
CA LYS A 84 -20.32 -1.63 3.21
C LYS A 84 -18.92 -2.15 3.50
N ASP A 85 -18.70 -3.43 3.40
CA ASP A 85 -17.39 -4.05 3.37
C ASP A 85 -16.64 -3.61 2.10
N LEU A 86 -15.31 -3.53 2.15
CA LEU A 86 -14.50 -3.18 0.98
C LEU A 86 -14.79 -4.11 -0.20
N GLU A 87 -14.94 -5.40 0.04
CA GLU A 87 -15.29 -6.38 -0.98
C GLU A 87 -16.69 -6.13 -1.56
N GLY A 88 -17.64 -5.73 -0.71
CA GLY A 88 -18.96 -5.33 -1.15
C GLY A 88 -18.95 -4.04 -1.99
N ILE A 89 -18.07 -3.08 -1.66
CA ILE A 89 -17.86 -1.85 -2.42
C ILE A 89 -17.21 -2.16 -3.78
N LEU A 90 -16.15 -2.97 -3.78
CA LEU A 90 -15.45 -3.40 -4.99
C LEU A 90 -16.24 -4.43 -5.80
N ARG A 91 -17.33 -4.96 -5.25
CA ARG A 91 -18.12 -6.07 -5.84
C ARG A 91 -17.27 -7.32 -6.11
N ILE A 92 -16.30 -7.58 -5.27
CA ILE A 92 -15.45 -8.76 -5.29
C ILE A 92 -15.98 -9.72 -4.22
N GLU A 93 -16.28 -10.94 -4.59
CA GLU A 93 -16.65 -11.97 -3.63
C GLU A 93 -15.39 -12.46 -2.90
N ARG A 94 -15.50 -12.64 -1.57
CA ARG A 94 -14.43 -13.21 -0.74
C ARG A 94 -13.99 -14.57 -1.30
N GLY A 95 -12.69 -14.67 -1.62
CA GLY A 95 -12.13 -15.88 -2.20
C GLY A 95 -12.49 -16.11 -3.66
N SER A 96 -12.99 -15.07 -4.37
CA SER A 96 -13.17 -15.15 -5.83
C SER A 96 -11.83 -15.28 -6.55
N ASP A 97 -11.85 -15.82 -7.75
CA ASP A 97 -10.65 -15.91 -8.61
C ASP A 97 -10.25 -14.57 -9.27
N TYR A 98 -11.05 -13.53 -9.07
CA TYR A 98 -10.75 -12.21 -9.62
C TYR A 98 -9.60 -11.57 -8.85
N VAL A 99 -8.58 -11.15 -9.56
CA VAL A 99 -7.43 -10.42 -9.02
C VAL A 99 -7.58 -8.94 -9.32
N ALA A 100 -7.99 -8.17 -8.31
CA ALA A 100 -7.97 -6.72 -8.40
C ALA A 100 -6.56 -6.20 -8.16
N GLY A 101 -6.05 -5.37 -9.04
CA GLY A 101 -4.73 -4.74 -8.86
C GLY A 101 -4.67 -3.76 -7.69
N SER A 102 -5.83 -3.25 -7.25
CA SER A 102 -5.96 -2.30 -6.13
C SER A 102 -6.33 -2.93 -4.80
N GLY A 103 -6.63 -4.22 -4.78
CA GLY A 103 -7.07 -4.93 -3.57
C GLY A 103 -7.19 -6.43 -3.83
N GLY A 104 -7.63 -7.19 -2.83
CA GLY A 104 -7.80 -8.63 -2.95
C GLY A 104 -6.55 -9.46 -2.67
N LEU A 105 -5.42 -8.83 -2.37
CA LEU A 105 -4.27 -9.53 -1.80
C LEU A 105 -4.48 -9.72 -0.30
N TYR A 106 -4.40 -10.95 0.14
CA TYR A 106 -4.41 -11.35 1.55
C TYR A 106 -3.00 -11.74 1.97
N CYS A 107 -2.54 -11.26 3.11
CA CYS A 107 -1.32 -11.74 3.75
C CYS A 107 -1.30 -11.38 5.23
N THR A 108 -0.37 -11.97 5.97
CA THR A 108 -0.09 -11.56 7.34
C THR A 108 0.82 -10.31 7.36
N VAL A 109 0.75 -9.54 8.45
CA VAL A 109 1.67 -8.41 8.69
C VAL A 109 3.14 -8.87 8.58
N LYS A 110 3.45 -10.04 9.16
CA LYS A 110 4.79 -10.63 9.13
C LYS A 110 5.32 -10.92 7.72
N ASP A 111 4.44 -11.33 6.79
CA ASP A 111 4.87 -11.56 5.41
C ASP A 111 4.96 -10.25 4.63
N TYR A 112 4.07 -9.29 4.90
CA TYR A 112 4.13 -7.99 4.25
C TYR A 112 5.36 -7.17 4.69
N GLU A 113 5.81 -7.33 5.95
CA GLU A 113 7.04 -6.74 6.47
C GLU A 113 8.28 -7.19 5.68
N LYS A 114 8.33 -8.42 5.17
CA LYS A 114 9.44 -8.89 4.31
C LYS A 114 9.61 -8.02 3.05
N LEU A 115 8.51 -7.53 2.48
CA LEU A 115 8.55 -6.54 1.40
C LEU A 115 9.12 -5.20 1.91
N GLY A 116 8.68 -4.75 3.08
CA GLY A 116 9.20 -3.54 3.74
C GLY A 116 10.69 -3.63 3.99
N HIS A 117 11.14 -4.72 4.59
CA HIS A 117 12.55 -4.99 4.86
C HIS A 117 13.39 -5.01 3.57
N MET A 118 12.92 -5.65 2.50
CA MET A 118 13.56 -5.66 1.20
C MET A 118 13.71 -4.23 0.64
N LEU A 119 12.67 -3.44 0.70
CA LEU A 119 12.69 -2.04 0.23
C LEU A 119 13.59 -1.16 1.09
N CYS A 120 13.60 -1.35 2.41
CA CYS A 120 14.44 -0.62 3.37
C CYS A 120 15.94 -0.89 3.16
N ASN A 121 16.28 -2.09 2.70
CA ASN A 121 17.66 -2.57 2.48
C ASN A 121 18.02 -2.59 0.98
N GLU A 122 17.63 -1.57 0.24
CA GLU A 122 18.04 -1.35 -1.17
C GLU A 122 17.82 -2.58 -2.08
N GLY A 123 16.76 -3.32 -1.82
CA GLY A 123 16.39 -4.50 -2.61
C GLY A 123 16.85 -5.84 -2.03
N ALA A 124 17.75 -5.84 -1.02
CA ALA A 124 18.20 -7.03 -0.27
C ALA A 124 18.52 -8.25 -1.17
N GLY A 125 19.08 -8.02 -2.36
CA GLY A 125 19.38 -9.05 -3.37
C GLY A 125 18.19 -9.53 -4.20
N PHE A 126 16.97 -9.09 -3.87
CA PHE A 126 15.75 -9.39 -4.66
C PHE A 126 15.58 -8.42 -5.84
N LEU A 127 15.71 -7.12 -5.57
CA LEU A 127 15.75 -6.07 -6.61
C LEU A 127 17.14 -5.43 -6.65
N ARG A 128 17.49 -4.89 -7.80
CA ARG A 128 18.69 -4.04 -7.90
C ARG A 128 18.46 -2.74 -7.14
N PRO A 129 19.47 -2.16 -6.45
CA PRO A 129 19.36 -0.90 -5.73
C PRO A 129 18.81 0.24 -6.58
N GLU A 130 19.20 0.30 -7.86
CA GLU A 130 18.73 1.33 -8.79
C GLU A 130 17.23 1.20 -9.07
N THR A 131 16.69 -0.01 -9.06
CA THR A 131 15.25 -0.26 -9.22
C THR A 131 14.48 0.22 -8.00
N VAL A 132 14.95 -0.08 -6.81
CA VAL A 132 14.34 0.42 -5.57
C VAL A 132 14.41 1.94 -5.52
N LYS A 133 15.56 2.52 -5.83
CA LYS A 133 15.73 3.98 -5.91
C LYS A 133 14.75 4.63 -6.90
N LEU A 134 14.53 3.99 -8.06
CA LEU A 134 13.55 4.47 -9.04
C LEU A 134 12.13 4.49 -8.47
N MET A 135 11.73 3.52 -7.65
CA MET A 135 10.40 3.46 -7.04
C MET A 135 10.11 4.68 -6.17
N HIS A 136 11.10 5.17 -5.42
CA HIS A 136 10.96 6.33 -4.53
C HIS A 136 11.70 7.59 -5.03
N THR A 137 11.88 7.70 -6.34
CA THR A 137 12.29 8.93 -7.02
C THR A 137 11.04 9.66 -7.52
N GLU A 138 11.04 10.98 -7.45
CA GLU A 138 9.92 11.79 -7.94
C GLU A 138 9.57 11.46 -9.39
N ALA A 139 8.36 10.96 -9.59
CA ALA A 139 7.80 10.64 -10.91
C ALA A 139 6.73 11.64 -11.35
N GLN A 140 6.28 12.52 -10.45
CA GLN A 140 5.29 13.54 -10.74
C GLN A 140 5.89 14.64 -11.62
N ALA A 141 5.11 15.13 -12.59
CA ALA A 141 5.55 16.22 -13.46
C ALA A 141 5.75 17.52 -12.64
N LYS A 142 6.89 18.17 -12.81
CA LYS A 142 7.33 19.33 -11.98
C LYS A 142 6.36 20.52 -11.97
N HIS A 143 5.52 20.67 -12.99
CA HIS A 143 4.53 21.75 -13.06
C HIS A 143 3.23 21.43 -12.32
N LEU A 144 3.09 20.22 -11.77
CA LEU A 144 1.93 19.79 -11.02
C LEU A 144 2.31 19.80 -9.55
N GLU A 145 1.74 20.74 -8.80
CA GLU A 145 2.03 20.85 -7.37
C GLU A 145 1.54 19.61 -6.60
N PRO A 146 2.42 18.91 -5.91
CA PRO A 146 2.04 17.84 -5.00
C PRO A 146 1.43 18.42 -3.72
N GLU A 147 0.89 17.56 -2.88
CA GLU A 147 0.56 17.92 -1.50
C GLU A 147 1.80 18.51 -0.80
N PRO A 148 1.66 19.62 -0.04
CA PRO A 148 2.83 20.28 0.58
C PRO A 148 3.70 19.32 1.38
N GLY A 149 4.99 19.28 1.04
CA GLY A 149 5.98 18.41 1.67
C GLY A 149 6.04 16.97 1.15
N TYR A 150 5.25 16.64 0.14
CA TYR A 150 5.22 15.30 -0.45
C TYR A 150 5.31 15.34 -1.98
N THR A 151 5.70 14.23 -2.57
CA THR A 151 5.61 13.94 -4.00
C THR A 151 5.24 12.47 -4.23
N TRP A 152 5.07 12.10 -5.50
CA TRP A 152 4.80 10.72 -5.89
C TRP A 152 5.99 10.11 -6.62
N GLY A 153 6.35 8.89 -6.20
CA GLY A 153 7.19 7.96 -6.94
C GLY A 153 6.35 6.95 -7.73
N LEU A 154 6.91 5.78 -8.01
CA LEU A 154 6.18 4.68 -8.65
C LEU A 154 5.35 3.95 -7.60
N SER A 155 4.07 4.28 -7.55
CA SER A 155 3.06 3.70 -6.61
C SER A 155 3.28 4.01 -5.12
N VAL A 156 4.16 4.94 -4.78
CA VAL A 156 4.42 5.35 -3.39
C VAL A 156 4.39 6.87 -3.26
N LYS A 157 3.91 7.35 -2.12
CA LYS A 157 3.98 8.74 -1.71
C LYS A 157 5.28 8.95 -0.94
N ILE A 158 6.03 10.00 -1.28
CA ILE A 158 7.38 10.25 -0.77
C ILE A 158 7.38 11.55 0.01
N ARG A 159 7.98 11.56 1.19
CA ARG A 159 8.26 12.74 1.98
C ARG A 159 9.44 13.50 1.37
N GLN A 160 9.22 14.73 0.90
CA GLN A 160 10.26 15.57 0.29
C GLN A 160 10.77 16.69 1.20
N ASP A 161 9.87 17.33 1.94
CA ASP A 161 10.23 18.54 2.68
C ASP A 161 9.60 18.51 4.08
N LYS A 162 10.42 18.21 5.08
CA LYS A 162 10.03 18.14 6.48
C LYS A 162 9.49 19.48 7.01
N SER A 163 9.90 20.61 6.45
CA SER A 163 9.46 21.93 6.89
C SER A 163 8.03 22.26 6.47
N LYS A 164 7.52 21.65 5.42
CA LYS A 164 6.22 21.95 4.82
C LYS A 164 5.10 20.99 5.21
N GLY A 165 5.40 19.92 5.92
CA GLY A 165 4.41 18.93 6.29
C GLY A 165 4.14 18.90 7.78
N GLN A 166 3.03 18.27 8.14
CA GLN A 166 2.56 18.20 9.53
C GLN A 166 3.15 17.02 10.33
N PHE A 167 4.11 16.26 9.77
CA PHE A 167 4.54 14.97 10.34
C PHE A 167 6.04 14.89 10.56
N PRO A 168 6.48 14.20 11.63
CA PRO A 168 7.88 14.09 12.04
C PRO A 168 8.73 13.17 11.15
N CYS A 169 8.15 12.53 10.14
CA CYS A 169 8.87 11.57 9.29
C CYS A 169 10.11 12.17 8.64
N THR A 170 11.17 11.39 8.58
CA THR A 170 12.41 11.74 7.89
C THR A 170 12.18 11.95 6.39
N GLU A 171 12.85 12.92 5.80
CA GLU A 171 12.84 13.13 4.35
C GLU A 171 13.36 11.91 3.60
N GLY A 172 12.63 11.50 2.57
CA GLY A 172 12.86 10.27 1.85
C GLY A 172 12.06 9.08 2.36
N THR A 173 11.30 9.22 3.47
CA THR A 173 10.31 8.22 3.87
C THR A 173 9.24 8.08 2.80
N TYR A 174 8.88 6.85 2.45
CA TYR A 174 7.90 6.57 1.41
C TYR A 174 6.99 5.40 1.76
N GLY A 175 5.78 5.40 1.23
CA GLY A 175 4.80 4.34 1.49
C GLY A 175 3.42 4.69 0.98
N TRP A 176 2.42 3.95 1.46
CA TRP A 176 1.02 4.21 1.19
C TRP A 176 0.10 3.62 2.26
N SER A 177 -1.18 3.98 2.20
CA SER A 177 -2.21 3.52 3.14
C SER A 177 -3.43 2.98 2.43
N GLY A 178 -4.05 1.96 3.01
CA GLY A 178 -5.27 1.36 2.50
C GLY A 178 -6.55 1.97 3.09
N ALA A 179 -7.65 1.84 2.35
CA ALA A 179 -8.95 2.41 2.72
C ALA A 179 -9.53 1.87 4.04
N LEU A 180 -9.10 0.69 4.48
CA LEU A 180 -9.52 0.08 5.74
C LEU A 180 -8.60 0.45 6.93
N GLY A 181 -7.77 1.48 6.78
CA GLY A 181 -6.90 1.99 7.82
C GLY A 181 -5.54 1.31 7.90
N THR A 182 -5.21 0.40 7.00
CA THR A 182 -3.85 -0.15 6.89
C THR A 182 -2.87 0.96 6.54
N HIS A 183 -1.65 0.90 7.09
CA HIS A 183 -0.61 1.86 6.80
C HIS A 183 0.73 1.16 6.66
N PHE A 184 1.50 1.57 5.67
CA PHE A 184 2.82 1.03 5.37
C PHE A 184 3.76 2.16 4.96
N PHE A 185 4.95 2.20 5.55
CA PHE A 185 5.99 3.09 5.11
C PHE A 185 7.39 2.51 5.38
N VAL A 186 8.35 3.02 4.63
CA VAL A 186 9.77 2.69 4.71
C VAL A 186 10.55 3.98 4.85
N SER A 187 11.46 4.03 5.81
CA SER A 187 12.45 5.09 5.99
C SER A 187 13.86 4.51 5.88
N PRO A 188 14.47 4.49 4.67
CA PRO A 188 15.79 3.90 4.49
C PRO A 188 16.89 4.59 5.30
N LYS A 189 16.78 5.89 5.51
CA LYS A 189 17.75 6.66 6.32
C LYS A 189 17.76 6.22 7.79
N ASP A 190 16.59 5.92 8.31
CA ASP A 190 16.41 5.49 9.70
C ASP A 190 16.49 3.96 9.84
N LYS A 191 16.69 3.24 8.74
CA LYS A 191 16.67 1.77 8.66
C LYS A 191 15.39 1.18 9.28
N LEU A 192 14.26 1.81 8.95
CA LEU A 192 12.96 1.53 9.54
C LEU A 192 11.96 1.17 8.45
N ASP A 193 11.24 0.08 8.64
CA ASP A 193 10.04 -0.26 7.89
C ASP A 193 8.90 -0.57 8.87
N VAL A 194 7.71 -0.12 8.53
CA VAL A 194 6.53 -0.20 9.40
C VAL A 194 5.34 -0.71 8.63
N VAL A 195 4.71 -1.74 9.18
CA VAL A 195 3.44 -2.27 8.70
C VAL A 195 2.42 -2.21 9.82
N PHE A 196 1.39 -1.43 9.62
CA PHE A 196 0.23 -1.38 10.50
C PHE A 196 -0.99 -1.94 9.77
N ALA A 197 -1.58 -3.00 10.31
CA ALA A 197 -2.76 -3.62 9.74
C ALA A 197 -3.97 -3.47 10.65
N THR A 198 -5.05 -3.02 10.04
CA THR A 198 -6.39 -3.01 10.63
C THR A 198 -7.41 -3.22 9.52
N HIS A 199 -8.62 -3.59 9.86
CA HIS A 199 -9.68 -3.84 8.90
C HIS A 199 -10.93 -3.06 9.31
N ARG A 200 -10.81 -1.72 9.29
CA ARG A 200 -11.86 -0.79 9.73
C ARG A 200 -12.21 0.23 8.66
N ALA A 201 -13.44 0.18 8.20
CA ALA A 201 -13.95 1.02 7.10
C ALA A 201 -14.09 2.51 7.45
N ASP A 202 -14.02 2.88 8.73
CA ASP A 202 -14.14 4.25 9.21
C ASP A 202 -12.80 4.97 9.46
N LEU A 203 -11.67 4.30 9.30
CA LEU A 203 -10.36 4.89 9.57
C LEU A 203 -9.79 5.68 8.38
N GLY A 204 -10.19 5.34 7.17
CA GLY A 204 -9.67 5.98 5.95
C GLY A 204 -8.25 5.53 5.59
N GLY A 205 -7.71 6.13 4.54
CA GLY A 205 -6.40 5.82 3.96
C GLY A 205 -5.32 6.83 4.32
N SER A 206 -4.48 7.15 3.33
CA SER A 206 -3.36 8.08 3.50
C SER A 206 -3.82 9.47 3.94
N GLY A 207 -3.08 10.06 4.88
CA GLY A 207 -3.42 11.33 5.49
C GLY A 207 -4.56 11.27 6.50
N SER A 208 -5.11 10.08 6.78
CA SER A 208 -6.09 9.89 7.85
C SER A 208 -5.46 10.11 9.23
N TYR A 209 -6.30 10.32 10.24
CA TYR A 209 -5.84 10.47 11.62
C TYR A 209 -4.97 9.30 12.06
N ILE A 210 -5.37 8.05 11.71
CA ILE A 210 -4.64 6.87 12.18
C ILE A 210 -3.26 6.74 11.51
N SER A 211 -3.15 6.97 10.19
CA SER A 211 -1.86 6.91 9.51
C SER A 211 -0.89 7.95 10.08
N ARG A 212 -1.37 9.17 10.30
CA ARG A 212 -0.59 10.25 10.89
C ARG A 212 -0.13 9.93 12.31
N LYS A 213 -1.03 9.41 13.14
CA LYS A 213 -0.71 9.10 14.54
C LYS A 213 0.29 7.96 14.65
N ILE A 214 0.27 7.00 13.74
CA ILE A 214 1.26 5.92 13.70
C ILE A 214 2.63 6.48 13.31
N GLU A 215 2.71 7.30 12.27
CA GLU A 215 3.96 7.96 11.89
C GLU A 215 4.54 8.77 13.06
N GLU A 216 3.70 9.60 13.70
CA GLU A 216 4.09 10.41 14.86
C GLU A 216 4.67 9.55 15.98
N LEU A 217 3.93 8.54 16.44
CA LEU A 217 4.37 7.66 17.53
C LEU A 217 5.64 6.87 17.22
N VAL A 218 5.77 6.38 15.98
CA VAL A 218 6.94 5.61 15.58
C VAL A 218 8.18 6.48 15.56
N PHE A 219 8.12 7.68 14.98
CA PHE A 219 9.28 8.57 14.92
C PHE A 219 9.59 9.25 16.28
N GLU A 220 8.60 9.41 17.16
CA GLU A 220 8.82 9.82 18.54
C GLU A 220 9.64 8.76 19.30
N ILE A 221 9.20 7.50 19.29
CA ILE A 221 9.89 6.39 19.96
C ILE A 221 11.27 6.12 19.34
N TRP A 222 11.38 6.21 18.01
CA TRP A 222 12.64 5.96 17.31
C TRP A 222 13.68 7.03 17.60
N GLY A 223 13.27 8.32 17.61
CA GLY A 223 14.15 9.45 17.90
C GLY A 223 14.68 9.45 19.35
N GLU A 224 13.89 8.97 20.31
CA GLU A 224 14.35 8.82 21.70
C GLU A 224 15.46 7.76 21.87
N ASN A 225 15.55 6.79 20.94
CA ASN A 225 16.57 5.73 21.00
C ASN A 225 17.91 6.12 20.32
N ASP A 226 17.91 7.17 19.48
CA ASP A 226 19.14 7.67 18.83
C ASP A 226 19.99 8.58 19.76
N GLU A 227 19.52 8.90 20.97
CA GLU A 227 20.24 9.68 21.98
C GLU A 227 21.00 8.81 23.02
N ILE A 228 21.04 7.47 22.83
CA ILE A 228 21.79 6.53 23.67
C ILE A 228 23.01 6.01 22.89
#